data_e857f56cc07f95b412b25bf85873febf
#
_entry.id   e857f56cc07f95b412b25bf85873febf
#
_cell.length_a   1.000
_cell.length_b   1.000
_cell.length_c   1.000
_cell.angle_alpha   90.00
_cell.angle_beta   90.00
_cell.angle_gamma   90.00
#
_symmetry.space_group_name_H-M   'P 1'
#
loop_
_entity.id
_entity.type
_entity.pdbx_description
1 polymer ?
#
loop_
_entity_poly.entity_id
_entity_poly.type
_entity_poly.pdbx_seq_one_letter_code
_entity_poly.pdbx_strand_id
1 'polypeptide(L)'
;MQLKNGWLVGVKHVPSPHFDCRPEDETPSLLVVHNISLPPGEFGGPWIDALFTGTLDPQAHPYFAGIAYLRVSAHCLIRRDGEIVQYVPFNKRAWHAGVSVYQGRERCNDFSIGIELEGTDTLPYTDAQYQQLTAISDALVQVYPAIADHMTGHCDIAPERKTDPGPAFDWMRFRTLVEVTSNKEMK
;
A
#
# COMPACT_ATOMS: atom_id res chain seq x y z
N MET A 1 -6.16 -1.25 15.80
CA MET A 1 -7.02 -1.31 14.57
C MET A 1 -7.55 -2.72 14.44
N GLN A 2 -8.77 -2.96 13.92
CA GLN A 2 -9.40 -4.28 13.87
C GLN A 2 -9.62 -4.72 12.42
N LEU A 3 -9.34 -6.01 12.14
CA LEU A 3 -9.63 -6.65 10.84
C LEU A 3 -10.84 -7.59 10.96
N LYS A 4 -11.69 -7.56 9.92
CA LYS A 4 -12.80 -8.51 9.75
C LYS A 4 -12.86 -9.00 8.31
N ASN A 5 -12.66 -10.29 8.08
CA ASN A 5 -12.65 -10.90 6.73
C ASN A 5 -11.69 -10.19 5.74
N GLY A 6 -10.52 -9.76 6.21
CA GLY A 6 -9.52 -9.05 5.40
C GLY A 6 -9.77 -7.54 5.25
N TRP A 7 -10.86 -7.01 5.79
CA TRP A 7 -11.19 -5.59 5.76
C TRP A 7 -10.90 -4.91 7.10
N LEU A 8 -10.36 -3.70 7.04
CA LEU A 8 -10.24 -2.82 8.21
C LEU A 8 -11.61 -2.30 8.64
N VAL A 9 -11.88 -2.36 9.94
CA VAL A 9 -13.13 -1.85 10.50
C VAL A 9 -13.00 -0.34 10.76
N GLY A 10 -14.02 0.43 10.37
CA GLY A 10 -14.09 1.86 10.64
C GLY A 10 -13.31 2.76 9.68
N VAL A 11 -12.84 2.23 8.54
CA VAL A 11 -12.22 3.01 7.47
C VAL A 11 -13.14 3.09 6.24
N LYS A 12 -12.82 3.99 5.32
CA LYS A 12 -13.52 4.10 4.04
C LYS A 12 -13.21 2.89 3.17
N HIS A 13 -14.22 2.25 2.60
CA HIS A 13 -14.07 1.17 1.62
C HIS A 13 -14.51 1.64 0.23
N VAL A 14 -13.64 1.44 -0.76
CA VAL A 14 -13.90 1.68 -2.18
C VAL A 14 -13.45 0.42 -2.94
N PRO A 15 -14.28 -0.64 -3.01
CA PRO A 15 -13.87 -1.92 -3.56
C PRO A 15 -13.39 -1.81 -5.01
N SER A 16 -12.16 -2.29 -5.26
CA SER A 16 -11.59 -2.38 -6.60
C SER A 16 -12.05 -3.68 -7.29
N PRO A 17 -12.30 -3.67 -8.62
CA PRO A 17 -12.44 -4.91 -9.39
C PRO A 17 -11.09 -5.53 -9.79
N HIS A 18 -9.97 -4.81 -9.56
CA HIS A 18 -8.62 -5.21 -9.98
C HIS A 18 -7.92 -6.02 -8.90
N PHE A 19 -8.44 -7.19 -8.60
CA PHE A 19 -7.84 -8.16 -7.69
C PHE A 19 -8.27 -9.58 -8.05
N ASP A 20 -7.59 -10.57 -7.46
CA ASP A 20 -7.96 -11.98 -7.59
C ASP A 20 -7.59 -12.76 -6.30
N CYS A 21 -7.71 -14.09 -6.36
CA CYS A 21 -7.27 -14.94 -5.26
C CYS A 21 -5.74 -15.05 -5.27
N ARG A 22 -5.15 -15.16 -4.07
CA ARG A 22 -3.77 -15.58 -3.94
C ARG A 22 -3.61 -17.02 -4.42
N PRO A 23 -2.41 -17.45 -4.84
CA PRO A 23 -2.14 -18.87 -5.08
C PRO A 23 -2.54 -19.75 -3.88
N GLU A 24 -2.82 -21.02 -4.14
CA GLU A 24 -3.19 -21.98 -3.10
C GLU A 24 -2.13 -22.03 -2.00
N ASP A 25 -2.57 -22.08 -0.75
CA ASP A 25 -1.74 -22.07 0.47
C ASP A 25 -0.88 -20.82 0.68
N GLU A 26 -1.08 -19.76 -0.12
CA GLU A 26 -0.32 -18.52 0.03
C GLU A 26 -0.98 -17.56 1.02
N THR A 27 -0.21 -17.15 2.02
CA THR A 27 -0.58 -16.13 2.99
C THR A 27 0.32 -14.90 2.89
N PRO A 28 -0.17 -13.70 3.18
CA PRO A 28 0.67 -12.51 3.22
C PRO A 28 1.86 -12.66 4.17
N SER A 29 3.05 -12.37 3.67
CA SER A 29 4.30 -12.44 4.42
C SER A 29 5.22 -11.23 4.19
N LEU A 30 4.79 -10.28 3.36
CA LEU A 30 5.54 -9.07 3.00
C LEU A 30 4.61 -7.85 2.99
N LEU A 31 5.06 -6.74 3.56
CA LEU A 31 4.44 -5.42 3.41
C LEU A 31 5.28 -4.58 2.45
N VAL A 32 4.66 -4.05 1.40
CA VAL A 32 5.29 -3.15 0.44
C VAL A 32 4.68 -1.76 0.55
N VAL A 33 5.54 -0.78 0.84
CA VAL A 33 5.17 0.63 0.91
C VAL A 33 5.39 1.28 -0.46
N HIS A 34 4.36 1.99 -0.92
CA HIS A 34 4.34 2.73 -2.18
C HIS A 34 4.05 4.20 -1.94
N ASN A 35 4.20 5.03 -2.97
CA ASN A 35 3.53 6.33 -3.04
C ASN A 35 2.76 6.49 -4.34
N ILE A 36 1.74 7.32 -4.29
CA ILE A 36 0.93 7.70 -5.44
C ILE A 36 0.41 9.13 -5.27
N SER A 37 0.38 9.88 -6.35
CA SER A 37 -0.38 11.12 -6.46
C SER A 37 -0.95 11.25 -7.87
N LEU A 38 -2.20 11.71 -8.00
CA LEU A 38 -2.86 11.88 -9.29
C LEU A 38 -3.68 13.17 -9.33
N PRO A 39 -3.39 14.06 -10.29
CA PRO A 39 -2.20 14.06 -11.16
C PRO A 39 -0.91 14.10 -10.34
N PRO A 40 0.27 13.76 -10.92
CA PRO A 40 1.53 13.74 -10.16
C PRO A 40 1.77 15.03 -9.38
N GLY A 41 1.99 14.89 -8.06
CA GLY A 41 2.21 16.02 -7.15
C GLY A 41 0.94 16.72 -6.65
N GLU A 42 -0.25 16.30 -7.06
CA GLU A 42 -1.53 16.81 -6.59
C GLU A 42 -2.19 15.81 -5.63
N PHE A 43 -2.85 16.32 -4.58
CA PHE A 43 -3.39 15.51 -3.49
C PHE A 43 -4.88 15.78 -3.25
N GLY A 44 -5.55 14.83 -2.58
CA GLY A 44 -6.93 14.99 -2.09
C GLY A 44 -8.02 14.80 -3.15
N GLY A 45 -7.67 14.62 -4.43
CA GLY A 45 -8.65 14.43 -5.50
C GLY A 45 -9.24 13.00 -5.55
N PRO A 46 -10.21 12.76 -6.45
CA PRO A 46 -10.89 11.48 -6.59
C PRO A 46 -10.13 10.49 -7.50
N TRP A 47 -9.00 10.89 -8.07
CA TRP A 47 -8.39 10.21 -9.20
C TRP A 47 -7.70 8.89 -8.84
N ILE A 48 -7.18 8.74 -7.62
CA ILE A 48 -6.59 7.48 -7.16
C ILE A 48 -7.70 6.42 -7.01
N ASP A 49 -8.83 6.80 -6.38
CA ASP A 49 -10.00 5.93 -6.29
C ASP A 49 -10.47 5.51 -7.70
N ALA A 50 -10.53 6.49 -8.63
CA ALA A 50 -10.92 6.22 -10.02
C ALA A 50 -9.96 5.28 -10.75
N LEU A 51 -8.64 5.44 -10.57
CA LEU A 51 -7.65 4.52 -11.15
C LEU A 51 -7.85 3.10 -10.63
N PHE A 52 -7.95 2.92 -9.31
CA PHE A 52 -8.04 1.60 -8.69
C PHE A 52 -9.41 0.93 -8.89
N THR A 53 -10.43 1.67 -9.28
CA THR A 53 -11.75 1.13 -9.64
C THR A 53 -11.98 0.99 -11.15
N GLY A 54 -11.00 1.37 -11.98
CA GLY A 54 -11.10 1.27 -13.44
C GLY A 54 -12.03 2.30 -14.07
N THR A 55 -12.26 3.43 -13.39
CA THR A 55 -13.18 4.50 -13.83
C THR A 55 -12.46 5.82 -14.13
N LEU A 56 -11.11 5.80 -14.20
CA LEU A 56 -10.34 7.01 -14.48
C LEU A 56 -10.63 7.51 -15.90
N ASP A 57 -11.12 8.75 -16.00
CA ASP A 57 -11.36 9.39 -17.28
C ASP A 57 -10.02 9.81 -17.93
N PRO A 58 -9.64 9.23 -19.07
CA PRO A 58 -8.39 9.57 -19.76
C PRO A 58 -8.35 11.01 -20.27
N GLN A 59 -9.49 11.69 -20.37
CA GLN A 59 -9.59 13.07 -20.84
C GLN A 59 -9.55 14.11 -19.71
N ALA A 60 -9.71 13.69 -18.46
CA ALA A 60 -9.74 14.61 -17.32
C ALA A 60 -8.40 15.29 -17.04
N HIS A 61 -7.29 14.71 -17.44
CA HIS A 61 -5.95 15.30 -17.36
C HIS A 61 -5.02 14.65 -18.39
N PRO A 62 -4.05 15.37 -19.02
CA PRO A 62 -3.13 14.80 -20.00
C PRO A 62 -2.36 13.57 -19.53
N TYR A 63 -1.96 13.54 -18.27
CA TYR A 63 -1.27 12.40 -17.66
C TYR A 63 -2.13 11.13 -17.64
N PHE A 64 -3.44 11.24 -17.51
CA PHE A 64 -4.34 10.10 -17.35
C PHE A 64 -4.49 9.26 -18.63
N ALA A 65 -4.31 9.86 -19.80
CA ALA A 65 -4.34 9.12 -21.07
C ALA A 65 -3.34 7.95 -21.08
N GLY A 66 -2.19 8.11 -20.40
CA GLY A 66 -1.14 7.08 -20.32
C GLY A 66 -1.38 6.00 -19.28
N ILE A 67 -2.34 6.16 -18.36
CA ILE A 67 -2.55 5.24 -17.23
C ILE A 67 -3.99 4.74 -17.06
N ALA A 68 -4.98 5.40 -17.67
CA ALA A 68 -6.40 5.07 -17.48
C ALA A 68 -6.77 3.63 -17.89
N TYR A 69 -5.97 3.02 -18.79
CA TYR A 69 -6.16 1.64 -19.22
C TYR A 69 -5.56 0.60 -18.26
N LEU A 70 -4.76 1.03 -17.30
CA LEU A 70 -4.09 0.11 -16.36
C LEU A 70 -5.10 -0.57 -15.44
N ARG A 71 -4.91 -1.85 -15.28
CA ARG A 71 -5.66 -2.68 -14.33
C ARG A 71 -4.80 -2.92 -13.10
N VAL A 72 -4.73 -1.93 -12.24
CA VAL A 72 -3.89 -1.91 -11.03
C VAL A 72 -4.74 -1.61 -9.81
N SER A 73 -4.25 -2.01 -8.65
CA SER A 73 -4.84 -1.70 -7.35
C SER A 73 -3.77 -1.77 -6.27
N ALA A 74 -4.10 -1.25 -5.08
CA ALA A 74 -3.40 -1.55 -3.83
C ALA A 74 -4.42 -2.01 -2.80
N HIS A 75 -3.96 -2.54 -1.67
CA HIS A 75 -4.90 -2.91 -0.60
C HIS A 75 -5.46 -1.65 0.08
N CYS A 76 -4.59 -0.71 0.43
CA CYS A 76 -4.99 0.55 1.06
C CYS A 76 -4.25 1.75 0.45
N LEU A 77 -4.89 2.91 0.57
CA LEU A 77 -4.30 4.24 0.44
C LEU A 77 -4.38 4.95 1.78
N ILE A 78 -3.31 5.62 2.18
CA ILE A 78 -3.31 6.56 3.30
C ILE A 78 -3.08 7.95 2.74
N ARG A 79 -4.11 8.81 2.82
CA ARG A 79 -4.05 10.18 2.34
C ARG A 79 -3.17 11.05 3.23
N ARG A 80 -2.84 12.26 2.76
CA ARG A 80 -1.99 13.21 3.48
C ARG A 80 -2.50 13.56 4.89
N ASP A 81 -3.80 13.58 5.09
CA ASP A 81 -4.46 13.86 6.38
C ASP A 81 -4.61 12.62 7.27
N GLY A 82 -4.21 11.44 6.77
CA GLY A 82 -4.34 10.17 7.47
C GLY A 82 -5.63 9.40 7.17
N GLU A 83 -6.52 9.89 6.30
CA GLU A 83 -7.67 9.10 5.85
C GLU A 83 -7.18 7.81 5.22
N ILE A 84 -7.73 6.68 5.69
CA ILE A 84 -7.47 5.36 5.10
C ILE A 84 -8.61 5.01 4.16
N VAL A 85 -8.25 4.63 2.93
CA VAL A 85 -9.17 4.06 1.95
C VAL A 85 -8.72 2.65 1.64
N GLN A 86 -9.59 1.66 1.83
CA GLN A 86 -9.28 0.27 1.48
C GLN A 86 -10.01 -0.16 0.21
N TYR A 87 -9.27 -0.73 -0.74
CA TYR A 87 -9.76 -1.16 -2.06
C TYR A 87 -9.86 -2.67 -2.21
N VAL A 88 -8.95 -3.42 -1.57
CA VAL A 88 -8.85 -4.88 -1.67
C VAL A 88 -8.70 -5.47 -0.27
N PRO A 89 -9.44 -6.54 0.07
CA PRO A 89 -9.24 -7.19 1.36
C PRO A 89 -7.87 -7.87 1.42
N PHE A 90 -7.21 -7.84 2.57
CA PHE A 90 -5.82 -8.29 2.70
C PHE A 90 -5.58 -9.77 2.39
N ASN A 91 -6.58 -10.61 2.54
CA ASN A 91 -6.52 -12.03 2.16
C ASN A 91 -6.62 -12.26 0.63
N LYS A 92 -6.85 -11.22 -0.17
CA LYS A 92 -6.85 -11.27 -1.63
C LYS A 92 -5.59 -10.65 -2.20
N ARG A 93 -5.31 -10.92 -3.48
CA ARG A 93 -4.14 -10.42 -4.19
C ARG A 93 -4.48 -9.13 -4.92
N ALA A 94 -4.03 -7.98 -4.40
CA ALA A 94 -4.03 -6.72 -5.14
C ALA A 94 -2.91 -6.72 -6.20
N TRP A 95 -3.06 -5.92 -7.23
CA TRP A 95 -2.12 -5.82 -8.35
C TRP A 95 -1.31 -4.54 -8.26
N HIS A 96 -0.29 -4.52 -7.37
CA HIS A 96 0.49 -3.32 -7.02
C HIS A 96 1.98 -3.41 -7.32
N ALA A 97 2.57 -4.61 -7.32
CA ALA A 97 4.03 -4.78 -7.40
C ALA A 97 4.56 -4.92 -8.84
N GLY A 98 3.76 -5.46 -9.75
CA GLY A 98 4.19 -5.78 -11.10
C GLY A 98 5.32 -6.82 -11.10
N VAL A 99 6.23 -6.72 -12.09
CA VAL A 99 7.45 -7.53 -12.13
C VAL A 99 8.34 -7.15 -10.96
N SER A 100 8.60 -8.09 -10.08
CA SER A 100 9.21 -7.83 -8.77
C SER A 100 9.86 -9.07 -8.19
N VAL A 101 10.87 -8.86 -7.34
CA VAL A 101 11.60 -9.92 -6.64
C VAL A 101 11.90 -9.46 -5.21
N TYR A 102 11.62 -10.30 -4.23
CA TYR A 102 11.98 -10.09 -2.83
C TYR A 102 12.71 -11.32 -2.28
N GLN A 103 13.97 -11.14 -1.84
CA GLN A 103 14.83 -12.23 -1.32
C GLN A 103 14.86 -13.46 -2.25
N GLY A 104 14.98 -13.22 -3.56
CA GLY A 104 15.04 -14.29 -4.58
C GLY A 104 13.69 -14.87 -4.98
N ARG A 105 12.59 -14.41 -4.38
CA ARG A 105 11.24 -14.84 -4.71
C ARG A 105 10.56 -13.83 -5.62
N GLU A 106 10.16 -14.28 -6.79
CA GLU A 106 9.45 -13.47 -7.80
C GLU A 106 7.96 -13.31 -7.48
N ARG A 107 7.29 -12.40 -8.23
CA ARG A 107 5.83 -12.20 -8.20
C ARG A 107 5.34 -11.78 -6.82
N CYS A 108 5.88 -10.69 -6.30
CA CYS A 108 5.58 -10.22 -4.94
C CYS A 108 4.10 -9.96 -4.67
N ASN A 109 3.25 -9.72 -5.68
CA ASN A 109 1.80 -9.66 -5.49
C ASN A 109 1.23 -10.92 -4.82
N ASP A 110 1.80 -12.09 -5.08
CA ASP A 110 1.29 -13.36 -4.59
C ASP A 110 1.29 -13.41 -3.06
N PHE A 111 2.33 -12.87 -2.40
CA PHE A 111 2.57 -12.97 -0.96
C PHE A 111 2.69 -11.62 -0.23
N SER A 112 2.43 -10.49 -0.89
CA SER A 112 2.56 -9.17 -0.28
C SER A 112 1.22 -8.47 -0.08
N ILE A 113 1.26 -7.48 0.80
CA ILE A 113 0.24 -6.45 0.97
C ILE A 113 0.86 -5.12 0.53
N GLY A 114 0.22 -4.42 -0.40
CA GLY A 114 0.64 -3.10 -0.87
C GLY A 114 -0.15 -1.99 -0.21
N ILE A 115 0.57 -1.04 0.39
CA ILE A 115 0.00 0.17 0.99
C ILE A 115 0.56 1.38 0.25
N GLU A 116 -0.33 2.19 -0.29
CA GLU A 116 0.00 3.45 -0.94
C GLU A 116 -0.05 4.61 0.06
N LEU A 117 0.97 5.45 0.04
CA LEU A 117 0.95 6.74 0.71
C LEU A 117 0.70 7.84 -0.33
N GLU A 118 -0.32 8.66 -0.14
CA GLU A 118 -0.52 9.82 -1.01
C GLU A 118 0.66 10.78 -0.86
N GLY A 119 1.44 10.95 -1.91
CA GLY A 119 2.68 11.70 -1.85
C GLY A 119 3.53 11.59 -3.10
N THR A 120 4.78 11.99 -2.95
CA THR A 120 5.83 11.92 -3.97
C THR A 120 7.12 11.39 -3.35
N ASP A 121 8.11 11.06 -4.18
CA ASP A 121 9.41 10.55 -3.72
C ASP A 121 10.19 11.54 -2.84
N THR A 122 9.95 12.83 -3.02
CA THR A 122 10.79 13.90 -2.44
C THR A 122 10.07 14.79 -1.43
N LEU A 123 8.74 14.71 -1.35
CA LEU A 123 7.97 15.45 -0.37
C LEU A 123 7.84 14.66 0.93
N PRO A 124 8.21 15.19 2.10
CA PRO A 124 8.06 14.50 3.38
C PRO A 124 6.63 14.01 3.62
N TYR A 125 6.51 12.78 4.07
CA TYR A 125 5.22 12.22 4.49
C TYR A 125 4.79 12.83 5.83
N THR A 126 3.48 12.88 6.07
CA THR A 126 2.92 13.51 7.26
C THR A 126 2.98 12.60 8.48
N ASP A 127 2.93 13.20 9.67
CA ASP A 127 2.84 12.45 10.93
C ASP A 127 1.61 11.52 10.94
N ALA A 128 0.48 12.01 10.42
CA ALA A 128 -0.75 11.23 10.29
C ALA A 128 -0.54 9.99 9.40
N GLN A 129 0.20 10.10 8.30
CA GLN A 129 0.51 8.96 7.43
C GLN A 129 1.38 7.91 8.16
N TYR A 130 2.43 8.31 8.88
CA TYR A 130 3.23 7.37 9.66
C TYR A 130 2.43 6.69 10.76
N GLN A 131 1.58 7.43 11.47
CA GLN A 131 0.71 6.88 12.52
C GLN A 131 -0.25 5.82 11.96
N GLN A 132 -0.90 6.10 10.84
CA GLN A 132 -1.84 5.17 10.22
C GLN A 132 -1.14 3.96 9.59
N LEU A 133 0.01 4.16 8.94
CA LEU A 133 0.80 3.06 8.39
C LEU A 133 1.24 2.12 9.51
N THR A 134 1.70 2.65 10.65
CA THR A 134 2.06 1.86 11.83
C THR A 134 0.85 1.08 12.36
N ALA A 135 -0.30 1.73 12.52
CA ALA A 135 -1.51 1.08 13.03
C ALA A 135 -2.01 -0.06 12.10
N ILE A 136 -1.91 0.12 10.77
CA ILE A 136 -2.21 -0.94 9.81
C ILE A 136 -1.19 -2.07 9.95
N SER A 137 0.10 -1.75 10.02
CA SER A 137 1.19 -2.74 10.13
C SER A 137 1.03 -3.61 11.37
N ASP A 138 0.74 -3.01 12.52
CA ASP A 138 0.50 -3.74 13.77
C ASP A 138 -0.71 -4.68 13.65
N ALA A 139 -1.80 -4.21 13.08
CA ALA A 139 -2.98 -5.04 12.86
C ALA A 139 -2.70 -6.21 11.88
N LEU A 140 -1.86 -5.99 10.86
CA LEU A 140 -1.46 -7.02 9.92
C LEU A 140 -0.52 -8.05 10.56
N VAL A 141 0.44 -7.63 11.38
CA VAL A 141 1.37 -8.52 12.08
C VAL A 141 0.63 -9.48 13.03
N GLN A 142 -0.45 -9.03 13.66
CA GLN A 142 -1.27 -9.90 14.51
C GLN A 142 -1.95 -11.03 13.73
N VAL A 143 -2.31 -10.80 12.46
CA VAL A 143 -2.97 -11.80 11.59
C VAL A 143 -1.95 -12.56 10.74
N TYR A 144 -0.88 -11.89 10.31
CA TYR A 144 0.18 -12.37 9.43
C TYR A 144 1.56 -12.11 10.06
N PRO A 145 1.97 -12.90 11.06
CA PRO A 145 3.17 -12.63 11.88
C PRO A 145 4.47 -12.50 11.07
N ALA A 146 4.58 -13.19 9.94
CA ALA A 146 5.75 -13.11 9.08
C ALA A 146 6.04 -11.71 8.54
N ILE A 147 5.03 -10.82 8.46
CA ILE A 147 5.21 -9.43 8.02
C ILE A 147 6.12 -8.64 8.96
N ALA A 148 6.21 -9.01 10.25
CA ALA A 148 6.99 -8.26 11.25
C ALA A 148 8.44 -8.00 10.79
N ASP A 149 9.07 -8.99 10.17
CA ASP A 149 10.46 -8.91 9.71
C ASP A 149 10.58 -8.56 8.21
N HIS A 150 9.45 -8.38 7.53
CA HIS A 150 9.39 -8.22 6.07
C HIS A 150 8.55 -7.02 5.65
N MET A 151 9.13 -5.83 5.82
CA MET A 151 8.55 -4.55 5.37
C MET A 151 9.56 -3.84 4.49
N THR A 152 9.18 -3.48 3.27
CA THR A 152 10.08 -2.91 2.25
C THR A 152 9.39 -1.90 1.35
N GLY A 153 10.13 -1.22 0.50
CA GLY A 153 9.61 -0.32 -0.52
C GLY A 153 9.45 -0.97 -1.88
N HIS A 154 8.64 -0.37 -2.74
CA HIS A 154 8.52 -0.81 -4.13
C HIS A 154 9.86 -0.72 -4.86
N CYS A 155 10.65 0.31 -4.59
CA CYS A 155 12.00 0.47 -5.13
C CYS A 155 12.95 -0.69 -4.78
N ASP A 156 12.73 -1.38 -3.67
CA ASP A 156 13.60 -2.49 -3.25
C ASP A 156 13.25 -3.80 -3.96
N ILE A 157 12.01 -4.00 -4.37
CA ILE A 157 11.54 -5.20 -5.06
C ILE A 157 11.50 -5.05 -6.59
N ALA A 158 11.62 -3.82 -7.09
CA ALA A 158 11.68 -3.50 -8.53
C ALA A 158 12.64 -2.33 -8.79
N PRO A 159 13.95 -2.43 -8.40
CA PRO A 159 14.87 -1.29 -8.32
C PRO A 159 15.14 -0.60 -9.66
N GLU A 160 15.09 -1.34 -10.77
CA GLU A 160 15.33 -0.77 -12.11
C GLU A 160 14.10 -0.06 -12.70
N ARG A 161 12.93 -0.24 -12.07
CA ARG A 161 11.65 0.19 -12.62
C ARG A 161 10.89 1.16 -11.73
N LYS A 162 11.14 1.13 -10.41
CA LYS A 162 10.38 1.88 -9.40
C LYS A 162 11.31 2.59 -8.42
N THR A 163 10.85 3.75 -7.95
CA THR A 163 11.57 4.60 -7.00
C THR A 163 10.80 4.80 -5.70
N ASP A 164 9.49 4.58 -5.72
CA ASP A 164 8.60 4.78 -4.58
C ASP A 164 8.90 3.80 -3.42
N PRO A 165 8.74 4.19 -2.16
CA PRO A 165 8.19 5.45 -1.66
C PRO A 165 9.16 6.64 -1.71
N GLY A 166 10.36 6.47 -2.27
CA GLY A 166 11.37 7.50 -2.46
C GLY A 166 12.17 7.87 -1.20
N PRO A 167 13.18 8.73 -1.36
CA PRO A 167 14.09 9.12 -0.28
C PRO A 167 13.43 9.94 0.83
N ALA A 168 12.24 10.52 0.59
CA ALA A 168 11.50 11.26 1.61
C ALA A 168 10.83 10.34 2.65
N PHE A 169 10.76 9.02 2.39
CA PHE A 169 10.21 8.08 3.38
C PHE A 169 11.26 7.73 4.44
N ASP A 170 10.95 8.03 5.69
CA ASP A 170 11.82 7.77 6.83
C ASP A 170 11.62 6.35 7.38
N TRP A 171 12.38 5.41 6.87
CA TRP A 171 12.36 4.00 7.28
C TRP A 171 12.74 3.81 8.75
N MET A 172 13.67 4.62 9.27
CA MET A 172 14.10 4.53 10.67
C MET A 172 12.93 4.90 11.60
N ARG A 173 12.28 6.00 11.30
CA ARG A 173 11.08 6.45 12.01
C ARG A 173 9.99 5.38 11.99
N PHE A 174 9.66 4.85 10.81
CA PHE A 174 8.61 3.84 10.66
C PHE A 174 8.91 2.57 11.47
N ARG A 175 10.12 2.02 11.36
CA ARG A 175 10.55 0.84 12.11
C ARG A 175 10.49 1.05 13.62
N THR A 176 10.96 2.20 14.10
CA THR A 176 10.89 2.56 15.53
C THR A 176 9.45 2.60 16.04
N LEU A 177 8.52 3.16 15.26
CA LEU A 177 7.10 3.21 15.63
C LEU A 177 6.49 1.80 15.74
N VAL A 178 6.76 0.91 14.79
CA VAL A 178 6.28 -0.48 14.82
C VAL A 178 6.87 -1.25 16.01
N GLU A 179 8.15 -1.10 16.33
CA GLU A 179 8.79 -1.75 17.48
C GLU A 179 8.20 -1.30 18.81
N VAL A 180 7.90 0.00 18.96
CA VAL A 180 7.33 0.57 20.19
C VAL A 180 5.91 0.03 20.45
N THR A 181 5.10 -0.13 19.41
CA THR A 181 3.74 -0.69 19.52
C THR A 181 3.80 -2.17 19.87
N SER A 182 4.62 -2.95 19.19
CA SER A 182 4.79 -4.39 19.49
C SER A 182 5.21 -4.65 20.95
N ASN A 183 6.06 -3.81 21.52
CA ASN A 183 6.51 -3.94 22.91
C ASN A 183 5.46 -3.51 23.96
N LYS A 184 4.45 -2.72 23.59
CA LYS A 184 3.35 -2.33 24.49
C LYS A 184 2.30 -3.42 24.65
N GLU A 185 2.11 -4.26 23.64
CA GLU A 185 1.12 -5.34 23.69
C GLU A 185 1.62 -6.60 24.42
N MET A 186 2.94 -6.70 24.68
CA MET A 186 3.53 -7.80 25.46
C MET A 186 3.58 -7.55 26.96
N LYS A 187 3.08 -6.44 27.47
CA LYS A 187 3.00 -6.09 28.89
C LYS A 187 1.58 -6.08 29.39
#